data_ba80ebc27f3d0a2fc1d6df77743baf1a
#
_entry.id   ba80ebc27f3d0a2fc1d6df77743baf1a
#
_cell.length_a   1.000
_cell.length_b   1.000
_cell.length_c   1.000
_cell.angle_alpha   90.00
_cell.angle_beta   90.00
_cell.angle_gamma   90.00
#
_symmetry.space_group_name_H-M   'P 1'
#
loop_
_entity.id
_entity.type
_entity.pdbx_description
1 polymer ?
#
loop_
_entity_poly.entity_id
_entity_poly.type
_entity_poly.pdbx_seq_one_letter_code
_entity_poly.pdbx_strand_id
1 'polypeptide(L)'
;MPAARAMHKAAIVRDEAAFAAAAERLLGTRGGEYGTRAVAYSRHCFEPMFGSPFHITRAYTAGLVHQISDLKRFFWAKDGSFVMLPPAMLFLNRLQFGFYSVLARLDVTVDYAGVERDFLSRAGLL
;
A
#
# COMPACT_ATOMS: atom_id res chain seq x y z
N MET A 1 -1.37 7.65 -13.40
CA MET A 1 -0.39 8.23 -12.45
C MET A 1 0.90 7.40 -12.50
N PRO A 2 2.05 7.94 -12.96
CA PRO A 2 3.27 7.14 -13.21
C PRO A 2 3.88 6.53 -11.93
N ALA A 3 3.83 7.25 -10.80
CA ALA A 3 4.39 6.75 -9.53
C ALA A 3 3.62 5.54 -8.95
N ALA A 4 2.28 5.53 -9.04
CA ALA A 4 1.49 4.38 -8.62
C ALA A 4 1.83 3.13 -9.46
N ARG A 5 1.92 3.29 -10.79
CA ARG A 5 2.33 2.21 -11.70
C ARG A 5 3.74 1.69 -11.36
N ALA A 6 4.67 2.58 -11.02
CA ALA A 6 6.01 2.19 -10.61
C ALA A 6 6.01 1.38 -9.31
N MET A 7 5.15 1.72 -8.33
CA MET A 7 4.97 0.93 -7.09
C MET A 7 4.50 -0.49 -7.40
N HIS A 8 3.45 -0.64 -8.23
CA HIS A 8 2.93 -1.96 -8.61
C HIS A 8 3.97 -2.80 -9.33
N LYS A 9 4.70 -2.23 -10.29
CA LYS A 9 5.79 -2.93 -10.97
C LYS A 9 6.88 -3.39 -10.01
N ALA A 10 7.32 -2.51 -9.11
CA ALA A 10 8.33 -2.83 -8.12
C ALA A 10 7.87 -3.96 -7.17
N ALA A 11 6.61 -3.94 -6.75
CA ALA A 11 6.04 -4.98 -5.89
C ALA A 11 5.99 -6.35 -6.59
N ILE A 12 5.60 -6.40 -7.87
CA ILE A 12 5.56 -7.63 -8.67
C ILE A 12 6.93 -8.29 -8.78
N VAL A 13 8.00 -7.49 -8.92
CA VAL A 13 9.38 -7.99 -9.02
C VAL A 13 10.10 -8.01 -7.67
N ARG A 14 9.42 -7.66 -6.60
CA ARG A 14 9.93 -7.63 -5.21
C ARG A 14 11.13 -6.69 -5.02
N ASP A 15 11.15 -5.59 -5.74
CA ASP A 15 12.18 -4.55 -5.62
C ASP A 15 11.77 -3.53 -4.54
N GLU A 16 12.26 -3.75 -3.31
CA GLU A 16 11.96 -2.91 -2.15
C GLU A 16 12.45 -1.47 -2.34
N ALA A 17 13.62 -1.27 -2.94
CA ALA A 17 14.20 0.06 -3.12
C ALA A 17 13.42 0.87 -4.16
N ALA A 18 13.09 0.27 -5.30
CA ALA A 18 12.27 0.91 -6.32
C ALA A 18 10.85 1.20 -5.80
N PHE A 19 10.28 0.30 -4.98
CA PHE A 19 8.99 0.50 -4.33
C PHE A 19 9.01 1.70 -3.40
N ALA A 20 9.98 1.77 -2.49
CA ALA A 20 10.11 2.88 -1.53
C ALA A 20 10.25 4.23 -2.25
N ALA A 21 11.12 4.32 -3.26
CA ALA A 21 11.31 5.53 -4.05
C ALA A 21 10.03 5.93 -4.82
N ALA A 22 9.25 4.98 -5.32
CA ALA A 22 7.98 5.25 -5.99
C ALA A 22 6.91 5.69 -4.99
N ALA A 23 6.87 5.10 -3.79
CA ALA A 23 5.97 5.47 -2.71
C ALA A 23 6.22 6.90 -2.23
N GLU A 24 7.47 7.28 -2.01
CA GLU A 24 7.86 8.66 -1.64
C GLU A 24 7.37 9.68 -2.68
N ARG A 25 7.57 9.38 -3.96
CA ARG A 25 7.09 10.26 -5.06
C ARG A 25 5.57 10.35 -5.09
N LEU A 26 4.86 9.24 -4.88
CA LEU A 26 3.39 9.21 -4.89
C LEU A 26 2.80 9.97 -3.72
N LEU A 27 3.39 9.80 -2.52
CA LEU A 27 2.94 10.44 -1.29
C LEU A 27 3.38 11.91 -1.21
N GLY A 28 4.31 12.35 -2.04
CA GLY A 28 4.87 13.70 -1.99
C GLY A 28 5.61 13.99 -0.69
N THR A 29 6.16 12.96 -0.04
CA THR A 29 6.88 13.11 1.24
C THR A 29 8.23 13.80 1.01
N ARG A 30 8.58 14.70 1.92
CA ARG A 30 9.86 15.40 1.90
C ARG A 30 10.89 14.76 2.83
N GLY A 31 10.75 13.47 3.10
CA GLY A 31 11.57 12.76 4.09
C GLY A 31 11.06 12.95 5.53
N GLY A 32 11.93 12.69 6.50
CA GLY A 32 11.60 12.75 7.92
C GLY A 32 10.81 11.53 8.41
N GLU A 33 10.51 11.54 9.71
CA GLU A 33 9.87 10.41 10.39
C GLU A 33 8.48 10.09 9.80
N TYR A 34 7.74 11.11 9.41
CA TYR A 34 6.45 10.93 8.76
C TYR A 34 6.59 10.20 7.42
N GLY A 35 7.50 10.66 6.56
CA GLY A 35 7.75 10.04 5.26
C GLY A 35 8.12 8.56 5.43
N THR A 36 9.02 8.25 6.35
CA THR A 36 9.42 6.88 6.67
C THR A 36 8.23 6.02 7.10
N ARG A 37 7.38 6.52 8.00
CA ARG A 37 6.19 5.80 8.47
C ARG A 37 5.15 5.61 7.37
N ALA A 38 4.95 6.61 6.51
CA ALA A 38 4.01 6.55 5.41
C ALA A 38 4.44 5.54 4.33
N VAL A 39 5.74 5.49 4.02
CA VAL A 39 6.31 4.48 3.11
C VAL A 39 6.18 3.08 3.71
N ALA A 40 6.50 2.91 5.00
CA ALA A 40 6.35 1.63 5.70
C ALA A 40 4.89 1.15 5.71
N TYR A 41 3.93 2.04 5.93
CA TYR A 41 2.51 1.74 5.83
C TYR A 41 2.12 1.30 4.41
N SER A 42 2.58 2.04 3.40
CA SER A 42 2.32 1.69 2.00
C SER A 42 2.92 0.31 1.67
N ARG A 43 4.13 0.02 2.15
CA ARG A 43 4.76 -1.30 1.98
C ARG A 43 3.94 -2.41 2.64
N HIS A 44 3.42 -2.18 3.83
CA HIS A 44 2.54 -3.14 4.52
C HIS A 44 1.23 -3.38 3.75
N CYS A 45 0.65 -2.34 3.15
CA CYS A 45 -0.52 -2.51 2.25
C CYS A 45 -0.22 -3.39 1.02
N PHE A 46 1.04 -3.44 0.58
CA PHE A 46 1.50 -4.25 -0.55
C PHE A 46 2.07 -5.62 -0.15
N GLU A 47 1.97 -6.01 1.13
CA GLU A 47 2.44 -7.31 1.60
C GLU A 47 1.88 -8.49 0.79
N PRO A 48 0.57 -8.50 0.41
CA PRO A 48 0.04 -9.56 -0.45
C PRO A 48 0.74 -9.69 -1.80
N MET A 49 1.31 -8.60 -2.32
CA MET A 49 2.07 -8.61 -3.57
C MET A 49 3.49 -9.14 -3.38
N PHE A 50 4.19 -8.62 -2.36
CA PHE A 50 5.56 -9.01 -2.06
C PHE A 50 5.69 -10.44 -1.55
N GLY A 51 4.75 -10.88 -0.72
CA GLY A 51 4.69 -12.22 -0.14
C GLY A 51 3.87 -13.23 -0.93
N SER A 52 3.53 -12.92 -2.19
CA SER A 52 2.67 -13.78 -3.01
C SER A 52 3.30 -15.16 -3.26
N PRO A 53 2.53 -16.27 -3.17
CA PRO A 53 1.12 -16.36 -2.78
C PRO A 53 0.90 -15.99 -1.30
N PHE A 54 -0.17 -15.27 -1.00
CA PHE A 54 -0.41 -14.70 0.32
C PHE A 54 -1.82 -15.00 0.83
N HIS A 55 -1.94 -15.22 2.13
CA HIS A 55 -3.21 -15.43 2.82
C HIS A 55 -3.60 -14.17 3.60
N ILE A 56 -4.60 -13.44 3.12
CA ILE A 56 -5.11 -12.25 3.82
C ILE A 56 -5.96 -12.72 5.01
N THR A 57 -5.44 -12.49 6.22
CA THR A 57 -6.12 -12.83 7.47
C THR A 57 -6.80 -11.62 8.11
N ARG A 58 -7.71 -11.89 9.06
CA ARG A 58 -8.30 -10.82 9.89
C ARG A 58 -7.24 -10.07 10.70
N ALA A 59 -6.23 -10.78 11.20
CA ALA A 59 -5.12 -10.19 11.95
C ALA A 59 -4.31 -9.21 11.08
N TYR A 60 -4.01 -9.60 9.83
CA TYR A 60 -3.34 -8.73 8.87
C TYR A 60 -4.17 -7.46 8.61
N THR A 61 -5.47 -7.61 8.33
CA THR A 61 -6.36 -6.47 8.07
C THR A 61 -6.49 -5.54 9.27
N ALA A 62 -6.60 -6.09 10.48
CA ALA A 62 -6.62 -5.32 11.72
C ALA A 62 -5.29 -4.56 11.93
N GLY A 63 -4.15 -5.18 11.65
CA GLY A 63 -2.84 -4.55 11.70
C GLY A 63 -2.72 -3.31 10.82
N LEU A 64 -3.26 -3.35 9.59
CA LEU A 64 -3.31 -2.19 8.70
C LEU A 64 -4.16 -1.05 9.29
N VAL A 65 -5.31 -1.36 9.89
CA VAL A 65 -6.18 -0.36 10.52
C VAL A 65 -5.49 0.29 11.73
N HIS A 66 -4.79 -0.48 12.54
CA HIS A 66 -4.01 0.07 13.66
C HIS A 66 -2.90 0.99 13.16
N GLN A 67 -2.14 0.55 12.17
CA GLN A 67 -1.02 1.32 11.63
C GLN A 67 -1.46 2.65 11.02
N ILE A 68 -2.59 2.70 10.29
CA ILE A 68 -3.13 3.97 9.75
C ILE A 68 -3.63 4.89 10.88
N SER A 69 -4.17 4.32 11.96
CA SER A 69 -4.62 5.08 13.13
C SER A 69 -3.43 5.71 13.87
N ASP A 70 -2.34 4.97 14.03
CA ASP A 70 -1.10 5.47 14.64
C ASP A 70 -0.44 6.55 13.76
N LEU A 71 -0.45 6.36 12.45
CA LEU A 71 0.02 7.37 11.51
C LEU A 71 -0.77 8.67 11.63
N LYS A 72 -2.10 8.59 11.76
CA LYS A 72 -2.96 9.76 11.99
C LYS A 72 -2.66 10.46 13.32
N ARG A 73 -2.48 9.70 14.42
CA ARG A 73 -2.11 10.27 15.74
C ARG A 73 -0.78 10.98 15.69
N PHE A 74 0.20 10.41 15.01
CA PHE A 74 1.51 11.03 14.81
C PHE A 74 1.41 12.37 14.09
N PHE A 75 0.50 12.49 13.14
CA PHE A 75 0.21 13.75 12.44
C PHE A 75 -0.31 14.85 13.37
N TRP A 76 -1.26 14.50 14.22
CA TRP A 76 -1.94 15.49 15.06
C TRP A 76 -1.07 15.96 16.23
N ALA A 77 -0.02 15.19 16.56
CA ALA A 77 0.92 15.51 17.63
C ALA A 77 2.08 16.40 17.21
N LYS A 78 2.36 16.55 15.92
CA LYS A 78 3.47 17.36 15.39
C LYS A 78 2.96 18.45 14.46
N ASP A 79 3.12 19.71 14.89
CA ASP A 79 2.82 20.90 14.10
C ASP A 79 3.45 20.88 12.69
N GLY A 80 2.60 21.05 11.68
CA GLY A 80 2.92 21.82 10.47
C GLY A 80 3.52 21.09 9.28
N SER A 81 3.83 19.80 9.29
CA SER A 81 4.31 19.08 8.09
C SER A 81 3.24 18.16 7.46
N PHE A 82 1.99 18.60 7.54
CA PHE A 82 0.86 17.89 6.96
C PHE A 82 0.92 17.92 5.43
N VAL A 83 1.36 16.85 4.81
CA VAL A 83 1.06 16.57 3.41
C VAL A 83 -0.27 15.81 3.40
N MET A 84 -1.36 16.51 3.06
CA MET A 84 -2.66 15.89 2.91
C MET A 84 -2.59 14.82 1.82
N LEU A 85 -2.87 13.57 2.18
CA LEU A 85 -3.01 12.49 1.20
C LEU A 85 -4.02 12.93 0.14
N PRO A 86 -3.71 12.77 -1.15
CA PRO A 86 -4.66 13.10 -2.20
C PRO A 86 -6.01 12.44 -1.92
N PRO A 87 -7.17 13.12 -2.07
CA PRO A 87 -8.49 12.54 -1.81
C PRO A 87 -8.73 11.19 -2.50
N ALA A 88 -8.17 11.03 -3.70
CA ALA A 88 -8.21 9.75 -4.42
C ALA A 88 -7.55 8.60 -3.66
N MET A 89 -6.48 8.85 -2.90
CA MET A 89 -5.83 7.82 -2.09
C MET A 89 -6.63 7.43 -0.86
N LEU A 90 -7.35 8.37 -0.25
CA LEU A 90 -8.26 8.07 0.85
C LEU A 90 -9.41 7.15 0.40
N PHE A 91 -9.93 7.40 -0.81
CA PHE A 91 -10.96 6.56 -1.41
C PHE A 91 -10.43 5.16 -1.75
N LEU A 92 -9.23 5.07 -2.36
CA LEU A 92 -8.58 3.80 -2.67
C LEU A 92 -8.29 2.98 -1.41
N ASN A 93 -7.83 3.61 -0.33
CA ASN A 93 -7.64 2.92 0.95
C ASN A 93 -8.95 2.33 1.51
N ARG A 94 -10.06 3.05 1.40
CA ARG A 94 -11.38 2.54 1.82
C ARG A 94 -11.80 1.32 1.01
N LEU A 95 -11.63 1.36 -0.31
CA LEU A 95 -11.90 0.23 -1.18
C LEU A 95 -11.00 -0.96 -0.84
N GLN A 96 -9.71 -0.72 -0.63
CA GLN A 96 -8.75 -1.75 -0.27
C GLN A 96 -9.10 -2.44 1.05
N PHE A 97 -9.45 -1.68 2.10
CA PHE A 97 -9.86 -2.28 3.37
C PHE A 97 -11.16 -3.08 3.26
N GLY A 98 -12.15 -2.58 2.51
CA GLY A 98 -13.37 -3.31 2.23
C GLY A 98 -13.08 -4.63 1.53
N PHE A 99 -12.24 -4.60 0.49
CA PHE A 99 -11.85 -5.76 -0.27
C PHE A 99 -11.05 -6.78 0.57
N TYR A 100 -10.07 -6.32 1.34
CA TYR A 100 -9.30 -7.20 2.22
C TYR A 100 -10.15 -7.84 3.32
N SER A 101 -11.18 -7.13 3.82
CA SER A 101 -12.12 -7.68 4.78
C SER A 101 -12.95 -8.83 4.19
N VAL A 102 -13.33 -8.73 2.92
CA VAL A 102 -14.01 -9.82 2.20
C VAL A 102 -13.06 -10.99 1.98
N LEU A 103 -11.84 -10.73 1.49
CA LEU A 103 -10.83 -11.78 1.25
C LEU A 103 -10.46 -12.52 2.55
N ALA A 104 -10.36 -11.80 3.68
CA ALA A 104 -10.11 -12.42 4.99
C ALA A 104 -11.24 -13.34 5.45
N ARG A 105 -12.47 -13.17 4.93
CA ARG A 105 -13.59 -14.08 5.21
C ARG A 105 -13.60 -15.32 4.31
N LEU A 106 -13.03 -15.20 3.12
CA LEU A 106 -12.93 -16.32 2.18
C LEU A 106 -11.88 -17.34 2.60
N ASP A 107 -10.93 -16.94 3.46
CA ASP A 107 -9.91 -17.82 4.06
C ASP A 107 -9.10 -18.59 3.01
N VAL A 108 -8.63 -17.88 1.96
CA VAL A 108 -7.92 -18.47 0.83
C VAL A 108 -6.53 -17.85 0.64
N THR A 109 -5.61 -18.66 0.15
CA THR A 109 -4.29 -18.21 -0.31
C THR A 109 -4.34 -17.95 -1.81
N VAL A 110 -3.88 -16.77 -2.25
CA VAL A 110 -3.96 -16.31 -3.64
C VAL A 110 -2.61 -15.79 -4.11
N ASP A 111 -2.27 -16.05 -5.37
CA ASP A 111 -1.12 -15.42 -6.04
C ASP A 111 -1.50 -14.03 -6.54
N TYR A 112 -1.49 -13.05 -5.61
CA TYR A 112 -1.84 -11.67 -5.92
C TYR A 112 -0.88 -11.05 -6.94
N ALA A 113 0.42 -11.35 -6.87
CA ALA A 113 1.41 -10.84 -7.82
C ALA A 113 1.18 -11.38 -9.23
N GLY A 114 0.80 -12.65 -9.37
CA GLY A 114 0.45 -13.25 -10.65
C GLY A 114 -0.81 -12.61 -11.26
N VAL A 115 -1.87 -12.48 -10.48
CA VAL A 115 -3.12 -11.83 -10.91
C VAL A 115 -2.87 -10.39 -11.37
N GLU A 116 -2.13 -9.62 -10.59
CA GLU A 116 -1.79 -8.23 -10.91
C GLU A 116 -0.93 -8.14 -12.19
N ARG A 117 0.05 -9.00 -12.33
CA ARG A 117 0.91 -9.06 -13.53
C ARG A 117 0.09 -9.32 -14.78
N ASP A 118 -0.82 -10.28 -14.74
CA ASP A 118 -1.70 -10.61 -15.86
C ASP A 118 -2.60 -9.43 -16.21
N PHE A 119 -3.17 -8.77 -15.20
CA PHE A 119 -4.01 -7.60 -15.40
C PHE A 119 -3.24 -6.45 -16.06
N LEU A 120 -2.08 -6.08 -15.52
CA LEU A 120 -1.26 -5.00 -16.05
C LEU A 120 -0.72 -5.31 -17.46
N SER A 121 -0.38 -6.57 -17.73
CA SER A 121 0.05 -7.01 -19.05
C SER A 121 -1.06 -6.85 -20.10
N ARG A 122 -2.28 -7.32 -19.79
CA ARG A 122 -3.46 -7.15 -20.68
C ARG A 122 -3.83 -5.70 -20.90
N ALA A 123 -3.59 -4.85 -19.92
CA ALA A 123 -3.82 -3.40 -20.02
C ALA A 123 -2.69 -2.65 -20.76
N GLY A 124 -1.61 -3.32 -21.20
CA GLY A 124 -0.45 -2.68 -21.83
C GLY A 124 0.33 -1.78 -20.86
N LEU A 125 0.29 -2.10 -19.57
CA LEU A 125 0.89 -1.29 -18.51
C LEU A 125 2.18 -1.90 -17.93
N LEU A 126 2.56 -3.10 -18.31
CA LEU A 126 3.86 -3.72 -18.02
C LEU A 126 4.88 -3.44 -19.08
#